data_41d97038cd334ea5e0492f05d53f123a
#
_entry.id   41d97038cd334ea5e0492f05d53f123a
#
_cell.length_a   1.000
_cell.length_b   1.000
_cell.length_c   1.000
_cell.angle_alpha   90.00
_cell.angle_beta   90.00
_cell.angle_gamma   90.00
#
_symmetry.space_group_name_H-M   'P 1'
#
loop_
_entity.id
_entity.type
_entity.pdbx_description
1 polymer ?
#
loop_
_entity_poly.entity_id
_entity_poly.type
_entity_poly.pdbx_seq_one_letter_code
_entity_poly.pdbx_strand_id
1 'polypeptide(L)' 'MTQYTVVKTFKTFRHSLYHRTPSQVLDIICDDLGDHSLTDLNQAIKHYENHTFRDFTAQVLPE' A
#
# COMPACT_ATOMS: atom_id res chain seq x y z
N MET A 1 -7.05 4.99 17.08
CA MET A 1 -5.89 4.78 16.21
C MET A 1 -6.32 4.76 14.76
N THR A 2 -5.53 5.41 13.91
CA THR A 2 -5.84 5.41 12.49
C THR A 2 -5.54 4.05 11.88
N GLN A 3 -6.50 3.53 11.14
CA GLN A 3 -6.32 2.33 10.33
C GLN A 3 -6.48 2.68 8.87
N TYR A 4 -6.05 1.80 8.00
CA TYR A 4 -6.03 2.04 6.57
C TYR A 4 -6.62 0.87 5.81
N THR A 5 -7.16 1.17 4.64
CA THR A 5 -7.55 0.17 3.66
C THR A 5 -6.54 0.21 2.51
N VAL A 6 -5.92 -0.91 2.22
CA VAL A 6 -4.99 -1.04 1.10
C VAL A 6 -5.73 -1.69 -0.05
N VAL A 7 -5.85 -0.97 -1.17
CA VAL A 7 -6.59 -1.43 -2.34
C VAL A 7 -5.62 -1.69 -3.49
N LYS A 8 -5.65 -2.90 -4.02
CA LYS A 8 -4.91 -3.28 -5.21
C LYS A 8 -5.91 -3.57 -6.33
N THR A 9 -5.84 -2.79 -7.39
CA THR A 9 -6.73 -2.96 -8.54
C THR A 9 -5.97 -3.66 -9.65
N PHE A 10 -6.38 -4.89 -9.94
CA PHE A 10 -5.85 -5.70 -11.02
C PHE A 10 -6.70 -5.52 -12.27
N LYS A 11 -6.26 -6.11 -13.37
CA LYS A 11 -6.93 -5.97 -14.66
C LYS A 11 -8.37 -6.52 -14.63
N THR A 12 -8.59 -7.60 -13.89
CA THR A 12 -9.88 -8.30 -13.87
C THR A 12 -10.56 -8.30 -12.52
N PHE A 13 -9.90 -7.84 -11.46
CA PHE A 13 -10.48 -7.83 -10.12
C PHE A 13 -9.81 -6.78 -9.24
N ARG A 14 -10.42 -6.52 -8.08
CA ARG A 14 -9.89 -5.63 -7.05
C ARG A 14 -9.74 -6.41 -5.76
N HIS A 15 -8.61 -6.21 -5.10
CA HIS A 15 -8.32 -6.83 -3.80
C HIS A 15 -8.16 -5.73 -2.75
N SER A 16 -8.92 -5.80 -1.67
CA SER A 16 -8.87 -4.81 -0.60
C SER A 16 -8.51 -5.46 0.72
N LEU A 17 -7.57 -4.84 1.43
CA LEU A 17 -7.17 -5.25 2.78
C LEU A 17 -7.64 -4.17 3.76
N TYR A 18 -8.63 -4.52 4.58
CA TYR A 18 -9.25 -3.57 5.49
C TYR A 18 -8.58 -3.57 6.87
N HIS A 19 -8.73 -2.48 7.60
CA HIS A 19 -8.36 -2.36 9.01
C HIS A 19 -6.88 -2.64 9.27
N ARG A 20 -6.01 -2.08 8.43
CA ARG A 20 -4.55 -2.25 8.57
C ARG A 20 -3.96 -1.14 9.43
N THR A 21 -3.13 -1.52 10.39
CA THR A 21 -2.40 -0.55 11.22
C THR A 21 -1.31 0.13 10.38
N PRO A 22 -0.80 1.31 10.81
CA PRO A 22 0.30 1.96 10.08
C PRO A 22 1.52 1.05 9.89
N SER A 23 1.84 0.23 10.87
CA SER A 23 2.96 -0.71 10.78
C SER A 23 2.72 -1.76 9.72
N GLN A 24 1.50 -2.30 9.66
CA GLN A 24 1.12 -3.30 8.66
C GLN A 24 1.14 -2.71 7.25
N VAL A 25 0.65 -1.47 7.09
CA VAL A 25 0.68 -0.78 5.80
C VAL A 25 2.12 -0.60 5.33
N LEU A 26 3.00 -0.17 6.20
CA LEU A 26 4.40 0.01 5.86
C LEU A 26 5.04 -1.30 5.41
N ASP A 27 4.77 -2.39 6.12
CA ASP A 27 5.27 -3.72 5.75
C ASP A 27 4.79 -4.15 4.37
N ILE A 28 3.50 -3.95 4.08
CA ILE A 28 2.91 -4.28 2.77
C ILE A 28 3.62 -3.49 1.66
N ILE A 29 3.81 -2.19 1.87
CA ILE A 29 4.46 -1.31 0.89
C ILE A 29 5.90 -1.75 0.65
N CYS A 30 6.66 -2.00 1.70
CA CYS A 30 8.05 -2.43 1.59
C CYS A 30 8.16 -3.74 0.82
N ASP A 31 7.28 -4.69 1.11
CA ASP A 31 7.28 -5.98 0.41
C ASP A 31 6.95 -5.82 -1.07
N ASP A 32 5.93 -5.04 -1.38
CA ASP A 32 5.49 -4.88 -2.77
C ASP A 32 6.50 -4.08 -3.61
N LEU A 33 7.15 -3.08 -3.01
CA LEU A 33 8.18 -2.29 -3.69
C LEU A 33 9.54 -2.98 -3.71
N GLY A 34 9.75 -3.98 -2.85
CA GLY A 34 11.04 -4.62 -2.70
C GLY A 34 12.08 -3.71 -2.06
N ASP A 35 11.65 -2.72 -1.28
CA ASP A 35 12.53 -1.76 -0.64
C ASP A 35 12.17 -1.66 0.84
N HIS A 36 12.97 -2.29 1.69
CA HIS A 36 12.76 -2.31 3.13
C HIS A 36 13.47 -1.16 3.86
N SER A 37 14.04 -0.20 3.13
CA SER A 37 14.67 0.97 3.73
C SER A 37 13.66 2.07 4.06
N LEU A 38 12.42 1.96 3.57
CA LEU A 38 11.37 2.95 3.82
C LEU A 38 10.92 2.87 5.28
N THR A 39 10.99 4.01 5.98
CA THR A 39 10.60 4.09 7.39
C THR A 39 9.50 5.12 7.64
N ASP A 40 9.29 6.05 6.71
CA ASP A 40 8.26 7.07 6.81
C ASP A 40 7.01 6.61 6.06
N LEU A 41 5.91 6.43 6.79
CA LEU A 41 4.67 5.93 6.20
C LEU A 41 4.14 6.84 5.11
N ASN A 42 4.16 8.16 5.31
CA ASN A 42 3.63 9.09 4.31
C ASN A 42 4.42 9.04 3.01
N GLN A 43 5.74 8.97 3.09
CA GLN A 43 6.57 8.80 1.91
C GLN A 43 6.36 7.45 1.25
N ALA A 44 6.25 6.41 2.07
CA ALA A 44 6.01 5.06 1.55
C ALA A 44 4.68 5.00 0.79
N ILE A 45 3.63 5.60 1.31
CA ILE A 45 2.33 5.67 0.64
C ILE A 45 2.45 6.39 -0.69
N LYS A 46 3.14 7.53 -0.74
CA LYS A 46 3.35 8.27 -1.98
C LYS A 46 4.08 7.43 -3.03
N HIS A 47 5.16 6.77 -2.64
CA HIS A 47 5.90 5.91 -3.54
C HIS A 47 5.03 4.77 -4.05
N TYR A 48 4.25 4.16 -3.15
CA TYR A 48 3.41 3.03 -3.47
C TYR A 48 2.31 3.42 -4.48
N GLU A 49 1.61 4.52 -4.22
CA GLU A 49 0.51 4.96 -5.07
C GLU A 49 0.98 5.48 -6.43
N ASN A 50 2.19 6.03 -6.50
CA ASN A 50 2.75 6.57 -7.74
C ASN A 50 3.59 5.54 -8.52
N HIS A 51 3.88 4.41 -7.93
CA HIS A 51 4.66 3.36 -8.59
C HIS A 51 3.80 2.65 -9.64
N THR A 52 4.37 2.42 -10.82
CA THR A 52 3.72 1.65 -11.87
C THR A 52 4.05 0.18 -11.70
N PHE A 53 3.13 -0.56 -11.10
CA PHE A 53 3.26 -2.00 -11.00
C PHE A 53 2.80 -2.66 -12.30
N ARG A 54 3.41 -3.81 -12.61
CA ARG A 54 3.11 -4.53 -13.83
C ARG A 54 1.68 -5.06 -13.85
N ASP A 55 1.20 -5.55 -12.71
CA ASP A 55 -0.04 -6.32 -12.63
C ASP A 55 -1.18 -5.57 -11.98
N PHE A 56 -0.92 -4.47 -11.28
CA PHE A 56 -1.94 -3.77 -10.53
C PHE A 56 -1.58 -2.31 -10.27
N THR A 57 -2.57 -1.55 -9.83
CA THR A 57 -2.38 -0.22 -9.26
C THR A 57 -2.74 -0.28 -7.78
N ALA A 58 -2.04 0.52 -6.98
CA ALA A 58 -2.18 0.49 -5.53
C ALA A 58 -2.75 1.80 -5.00
N GLN A 59 -3.56 1.72 -3.97
CA GLN A 59 -4.11 2.87 -3.28
C GLN A 59 -4.21 2.58 -1.79
N VAL A 60 -3.89 3.57 -0.97
CA VAL A 60 -4.00 3.47 0.50
C VAL A 60 -4.96 4.54 0.98
N LEU A 61 -6.04 4.12 1.60
CA LEU A 61 -7.11 5.00 2.06
C LEU A 61 -7.16 4.99 3.59
N PRO A 62 -7.12 6.16 4.25
CA PRO A 62 -7.34 6.21 5.69
C PRO A 62 -8.81 5.87 6.01
N GLU A 63 -8.97 5.13 7.10
CA GLU A 63 -10.32 4.80 7.57
C GLU A 63 -10.83 5.79 8.59
#